data_2456e39eb1692efb79eb4b7cf3575f93
#
_entry.id   2456e39eb1692efb79eb4b7cf3575f93
#
_cell.length_a   1.000
_cell.length_b   1.000
_cell.length_c   1.000
_cell.angle_alpha   90.00
_cell.angle_beta   90.00
_cell.angle_gamma   90.00
#
_symmetry.space_group_name_H-M   'P 1'
#
loop_
_entity.id
_entity.type
_entity.pdbx_description
1 polymer ?
#
loop_
_entity_poly.entity_id
_entity_poly.type
_entity_poly.pdbx_seq_one_letter_code
_entity_poly.pdbx_strand_id
1 'polypeptide(L)'
;GISKLQAQEVADRGFNVIVRPTNYRNVTSEDLQYVFKRLEGIPHVTGMIFAGKEALGAPNLTDETLELLHKNHIPLVGIEAVNQLQYEPQQGFLEMAAKDEYSVGRVYTIAKDELKKITPEEAAQRFYISDIERNIRFNLFPMYETGVNNETVLQTTINYIGMATEKLAAKGYEFGPADIYPPYTPNPLLVVLTMTGAIALFVYVVQMLIPMPKHTQLVAFFGISLVSIVVFIVTSGTLITQIWALSSAVMAPVGAMIRLMEEWRRYDSARPLGATKATVLALFYLVIAALFAAIGGMYIASLLGNTKFFMEFAIFRGVKLTFVLPVILVMIAYLQRFPLWKGRMINSKEEAKKFVVEFLTMDVKFYVFFVVAALGAVAWVFVGRSGHTAGVPVPTSELMLRRFLENTMYARPREKEFIIGHPALMLATFAFLRKWPSVIHFLLTLAGVIGIASMVETFCHLRTPVFMSIMRGYDGLLIGALLGLLLIIAVRFMMYATQWFQAREVDHE
;
A
#
# COMPACT_ATOMS: atom_id res chain seq x y z
N GLY A 1 -29.18 21.88 -15.70
CA GLY A 1 -30.30 21.22 -15.02
C GLY A 1 -30.52 19.79 -15.46
N ILE A 2 -31.31 19.02 -14.73
CA ILE A 2 -31.65 17.64 -15.08
C ILE A 2 -32.83 17.63 -16.05
N SER A 3 -32.71 16.87 -17.16
CA SER A 3 -33.81 16.65 -18.10
C SER A 3 -34.68 15.49 -17.60
N LYS A 4 -35.90 15.78 -17.16
CA LYS A 4 -36.86 14.75 -16.74
C LYS A 4 -37.18 13.79 -17.90
N LEU A 5 -37.34 14.30 -19.12
CA LEU A 5 -37.64 13.49 -20.30
C LEU A 5 -36.56 12.45 -20.59
N GLN A 6 -35.28 12.88 -20.56
CA GLN A 6 -34.16 11.96 -20.78
C GLN A 6 -34.02 10.92 -19.66
N ALA A 7 -34.18 11.35 -18.41
CA ALA A 7 -34.11 10.43 -17.27
C ALA A 7 -35.23 9.40 -17.32
N GLN A 8 -36.46 9.82 -17.70
CA GLN A 8 -37.59 8.91 -17.88
C GLN A 8 -37.35 7.94 -19.05
N GLU A 9 -36.84 8.41 -20.17
CA GLU A 9 -36.53 7.57 -21.32
C GLU A 9 -35.50 6.46 -20.99
N VAL A 10 -34.48 6.82 -20.21
CA VAL A 10 -33.46 5.86 -19.73
C VAL A 10 -34.11 4.81 -18.81
N ALA A 11 -34.93 5.26 -17.86
CA ALA A 11 -35.62 4.37 -16.93
C ALA A 11 -36.64 3.46 -17.64
N ASP A 12 -37.39 3.96 -18.59
CA ASP A 12 -38.38 3.20 -19.40
C ASP A 12 -37.73 2.08 -20.23
N ARG A 13 -36.43 2.24 -20.56
CA ARG A 13 -35.63 1.19 -21.20
C ARG A 13 -35.03 0.17 -20.22
N GLY A 14 -35.35 0.25 -18.93
CA GLY A 14 -34.92 -0.66 -17.89
C GLY A 14 -33.54 -0.38 -17.31
N PHE A 15 -32.97 0.82 -17.57
CA PHE A 15 -31.68 1.21 -17.01
C PHE A 15 -31.84 2.00 -15.71
N ASN A 16 -30.85 1.89 -14.83
CA ASN A 16 -30.72 2.75 -13.66
C ASN A 16 -30.25 4.16 -14.08
N VAL A 17 -30.75 5.16 -13.37
CA VAL A 17 -30.47 6.57 -13.65
C VAL A 17 -29.53 7.15 -12.59
N ILE A 18 -28.37 7.64 -13.02
CA ILE A 18 -27.49 8.45 -12.19
C ILE A 18 -27.57 9.88 -12.69
N VAL A 19 -27.99 10.79 -11.83
CA VAL A 19 -28.16 12.20 -12.22
C VAL A 19 -26.93 13.01 -11.93
N ARG A 20 -26.62 13.97 -12.81
CA ARG A 20 -25.40 14.79 -12.70
C ARG A 20 -25.72 16.29 -12.83
N PRO A 21 -26.37 16.92 -11.81
CA PRO A 21 -26.67 18.35 -11.84
C PRO A 21 -25.39 19.19 -11.70
N THR A 22 -25.44 20.40 -12.28
CA THR A 22 -24.54 21.50 -11.96
C THR A 22 -25.20 22.37 -10.89
N ASN A 23 -24.38 23.06 -10.09
CA ASN A 23 -24.90 24.07 -9.16
C ASN A 23 -25.46 25.29 -9.93
N TYR A 24 -26.37 26.00 -9.28
CA TYR A 24 -26.93 27.27 -9.82
C TYR A 24 -26.16 28.45 -9.25
N ARG A 25 -26.03 29.50 -10.02
CA ARG A 25 -25.51 30.77 -9.53
C ARG A 25 -26.56 31.38 -8.58
N ASN A 26 -26.16 31.64 -7.32
CA ASN A 26 -27.07 32.10 -6.25
C ASN A 26 -28.26 31.14 -6.04
N VAL A 27 -27.94 29.86 -5.87
CA VAL A 27 -28.94 28.80 -5.65
C VAL A 27 -29.86 29.13 -4.46
N THR A 28 -31.16 28.91 -4.63
CA THR A 28 -32.19 29.08 -3.61
C THR A 28 -32.77 27.74 -3.19
N SER A 29 -33.49 27.71 -2.05
CA SER A 29 -34.22 26.52 -1.59
C SER A 29 -35.27 26.07 -2.61
N GLU A 30 -35.91 27.00 -3.29
CA GLU A 30 -36.89 26.73 -4.34
C GLU A 30 -36.24 26.03 -5.56
N ASP A 31 -35.01 26.44 -5.92
CA ASP A 31 -34.23 25.80 -6.99
C ASP A 31 -33.92 24.35 -6.65
N LEU A 32 -33.52 24.08 -5.39
CA LEU A 32 -33.24 22.73 -4.92
C LEU A 32 -34.49 21.86 -4.96
N GLN A 33 -35.58 22.34 -4.39
CA GLN A 33 -36.85 21.62 -4.40
C GLN A 33 -37.32 21.35 -5.84
N TYR A 34 -37.12 22.30 -6.75
CA TYR A 34 -37.48 22.13 -8.16
C TYR A 34 -36.62 21.03 -8.82
N VAL A 35 -35.32 20.94 -8.51
CA VAL A 35 -34.47 19.86 -9.04
C VAL A 35 -34.99 18.50 -8.59
N PHE A 36 -35.26 18.32 -7.29
CA PHE A 36 -35.75 17.06 -6.76
C PHE A 36 -37.18 16.72 -7.21
N LYS A 37 -38.06 17.72 -7.32
CA LYS A 37 -39.38 17.52 -7.89
C LYS A 37 -39.35 17.00 -9.35
N ARG A 38 -38.35 17.35 -10.12
CA ARG A 38 -38.17 16.79 -11.49
C ARG A 38 -37.76 15.31 -11.47
N LEU A 39 -37.22 14.80 -10.38
CA LEU A 39 -36.87 13.39 -10.22
C LEU A 39 -38.03 12.56 -9.67
N GLU A 40 -39.05 13.20 -9.10
CA GLU A 40 -40.24 12.49 -8.60
C GLU A 40 -40.94 11.71 -9.74
N GLY A 41 -41.23 10.43 -9.45
CA GLY A 41 -41.86 9.51 -10.37
C GLY A 41 -40.95 8.91 -11.43
N ILE A 42 -39.67 9.23 -11.46
CA ILE A 42 -38.69 8.52 -12.29
C ILE A 42 -38.21 7.28 -11.49
N PRO A 43 -38.47 6.06 -12.02
CA PRO A 43 -37.99 4.86 -11.35
C PRO A 43 -36.48 4.73 -11.47
N HIS A 44 -35.87 3.99 -10.52
CA HIS A 44 -34.46 3.60 -10.59
C HIS A 44 -33.43 4.73 -10.61
N VAL A 45 -33.71 5.87 -9.92
CA VAL A 45 -32.68 6.90 -9.65
C VAL A 45 -31.76 6.37 -8.55
N THR A 46 -30.55 5.95 -8.93
CA THR A 46 -29.65 5.19 -8.05
C THR A 46 -28.42 5.97 -7.59
N GLY A 47 -28.32 7.25 -7.90
CA GLY A 47 -27.25 8.11 -7.42
C GLY A 47 -27.26 9.52 -7.98
N MET A 48 -26.61 10.44 -7.25
CA MET A 48 -26.39 11.81 -7.70
C MET A 48 -24.89 12.15 -7.62
N ILE A 49 -24.33 12.58 -8.75
CA ILE A 49 -22.94 13.03 -8.90
C ILE A 49 -22.99 14.52 -9.25
N PHE A 50 -22.24 15.36 -8.59
CA PHE A 50 -22.21 16.78 -8.97
C PHE A 50 -21.27 17.03 -10.15
N ALA A 51 -21.68 17.93 -11.03
CA ALA A 51 -20.88 18.37 -12.15
C ALA A 51 -20.22 19.73 -11.87
N GLY A 52 -18.97 19.90 -12.32
CA GLY A 52 -18.23 21.14 -12.08
C GLY A 52 -17.52 21.18 -10.75
N LYS A 53 -17.23 22.39 -10.26
CA LYS A 53 -16.40 22.62 -9.09
C LYS A 53 -17.18 22.80 -7.77
N GLU A 54 -18.51 22.69 -7.82
CA GLU A 54 -19.40 22.94 -6.70
C GLU A 54 -20.44 21.84 -6.59
N ALA A 55 -20.73 21.41 -5.36
CA ALA A 55 -21.88 20.57 -5.07
C ALA A 55 -23.18 21.38 -5.23
N LEU A 56 -24.26 20.72 -5.57
CA LEU A 56 -25.58 21.36 -5.62
C LEU A 56 -25.92 21.94 -4.23
N GLY A 57 -26.35 23.19 -4.19
CA GLY A 57 -26.63 23.92 -2.96
C GLY A 57 -25.43 24.63 -2.32
N ALA A 58 -24.22 24.47 -2.86
CA ALA A 58 -23.04 25.17 -2.33
C ALA A 58 -23.14 26.69 -2.59
N PRO A 59 -22.62 27.54 -1.67
CA PRO A 59 -21.96 27.16 -0.42
C PRO A 59 -22.91 26.97 0.77
N ASN A 60 -24.15 27.48 0.75
CA ASN A 60 -24.97 27.70 1.96
C ASN A 60 -26.12 26.70 2.15
N LEU A 61 -26.50 25.95 1.13
CA LEU A 61 -27.65 25.06 1.11
C LEU A 61 -27.28 23.59 0.92
N THR A 62 -26.04 23.22 1.23
CA THR A 62 -25.56 21.84 1.14
C THR A 62 -26.31 20.91 2.10
N ASP A 63 -26.73 21.41 3.26
CA ASP A 63 -27.50 20.65 4.24
C ASP A 63 -28.89 20.30 3.71
N GLU A 64 -29.58 21.28 3.13
CA GLU A 64 -30.90 21.07 2.51
C GLU A 64 -30.77 20.08 1.33
N THR A 65 -29.70 20.17 0.54
CA THR A 65 -29.45 19.21 -0.54
C THR A 65 -29.28 17.79 0.01
N LEU A 66 -28.55 17.63 1.12
CA LEU A 66 -28.35 16.33 1.76
C LEU A 66 -29.67 15.76 2.32
N GLU A 67 -30.48 16.59 2.98
CA GLU A 67 -31.79 16.21 3.45
C GLU A 67 -32.72 15.76 2.31
N LEU A 68 -32.69 16.46 1.18
CA LEU A 68 -33.46 16.11 -0.01
C LEU A 68 -32.96 14.81 -0.65
N LEU A 69 -31.67 14.53 -0.64
CA LEU A 69 -31.09 13.26 -1.05
C LEU A 69 -31.59 12.10 -0.18
N HIS A 70 -31.53 12.25 1.13
CA HIS A 70 -32.03 11.25 2.08
C HIS A 70 -33.53 11.00 1.92
N LYS A 71 -34.32 12.08 1.82
CA LYS A 71 -35.80 12.00 1.63
C LYS A 71 -36.18 11.23 0.37
N ASN A 72 -35.39 11.36 -0.68
CA ASN A 72 -35.65 10.70 -1.97
C ASN A 72 -34.89 9.37 -2.13
N HIS A 73 -34.17 8.92 -1.10
CA HIS A 73 -33.34 7.71 -1.13
C HIS A 73 -32.31 7.70 -2.27
N ILE A 74 -31.77 8.88 -2.60
CA ILE A 74 -30.77 9.03 -3.67
C ILE A 74 -29.39 9.13 -2.99
N PRO A 75 -28.51 8.16 -3.22
CA PRO A 75 -27.16 8.20 -2.67
C PRO A 75 -26.32 9.38 -3.19
N LEU A 76 -25.55 9.99 -2.28
CA LEU A 76 -24.48 10.92 -2.66
C LEU A 76 -23.31 10.15 -3.24
N VAL A 77 -22.80 10.58 -4.41
CA VAL A 77 -21.73 9.89 -5.12
C VAL A 77 -20.64 10.86 -5.53
N GLY A 78 -19.38 10.56 -5.20
CA GLY A 78 -18.21 11.38 -5.49
C GLY A 78 -17.28 10.78 -6.54
N ILE A 79 -16.70 11.62 -7.38
CA ILE A 79 -15.72 11.20 -8.39
C ILE A 79 -14.33 11.13 -7.75
N GLU A 80 -13.63 10.01 -7.91
CA GLU A 80 -12.23 9.87 -7.52
C GLU A 80 -11.36 10.86 -8.30
N ALA A 81 -10.45 11.55 -7.62
CA ALA A 81 -9.52 12.48 -8.26
C ALA A 81 -8.58 11.77 -9.25
N VAL A 82 -8.15 12.49 -10.31
CA VAL A 82 -7.29 11.94 -11.37
C VAL A 82 -5.99 11.34 -10.81
N ASN A 83 -5.44 11.91 -9.74
CA ASN A 83 -4.26 11.38 -9.05
C ASN A 83 -4.56 10.12 -8.20
N GLN A 84 -5.80 9.62 -8.24
CA GLN A 84 -6.30 8.48 -7.47
C GLN A 84 -6.24 8.66 -5.95
N LEU A 85 -6.13 9.90 -5.47
CA LEU A 85 -6.17 10.25 -4.06
C LEU A 85 -7.41 11.08 -3.77
N GLN A 86 -8.22 10.62 -2.81
CA GLN A 86 -9.43 11.31 -2.40
C GLN A 86 -10.45 11.51 -3.55
N TYR A 87 -11.13 12.63 -3.57
CA TYR A 87 -12.17 12.98 -4.52
C TYR A 87 -11.80 14.24 -5.29
N GLU A 88 -12.39 14.42 -6.46
CA GLU A 88 -12.29 15.69 -7.19
C GLU A 88 -12.73 16.84 -6.29
N PRO A 89 -11.96 17.93 -6.23
CA PRO A 89 -12.29 19.08 -5.38
C PRO A 89 -13.58 19.74 -5.82
N GLN A 90 -14.62 19.63 -5.00
CA GLN A 90 -15.89 20.30 -5.19
C GLN A 90 -16.29 21.02 -3.88
N GLN A 91 -16.61 22.31 -3.97
CA GLN A 91 -17.06 23.09 -2.82
C GLN A 91 -18.34 22.48 -2.23
N GLY A 92 -18.37 22.28 -0.93
CA GLY A 92 -19.53 21.71 -0.22
C GLY A 92 -19.56 20.17 -0.19
N PHE A 93 -18.92 19.45 -1.12
CA PHE A 93 -18.98 17.99 -1.19
C PHE A 93 -18.39 17.30 0.05
N LEU A 94 -17.22 17.75 0.50
CA LEU A 94 -16.57 17.16 1.69
C LEU A 94 -17.37 17.42 2.99
N GLU A 95 -18.06 18.55 3.08
CA GLU A 95 -18.92 18.89 4.20
C GLU A 95 -20.16 18.01 4.23
N MET A 96 -20.82 17.84 3.07
CA MET A 96 -21.95 16.90 2.93
C MET A 96 -21.53 15.48 3.29
N ALA A 97 -20.42 15.01 2.74
CA ALA A 97 -19.90 13.68 3.04
C ALA A 97 -19.57 13.47 4.53
N ALA A 98 -19.02 14.48 5.20
CA ALA A 98 -18.74 14.41 6.63
C ALA A 98 -20.02 14.35 7.48
N LYS A 99 -21.08 15.08 7.08
CA LYS A 99 -22.39 15.04 7.75
C LYS A 99 -23.12 13.72 7.53
N ASP A 100 -22.89 13.09 6.38
CA ASP A 100 -23.41 11.76 6.05
C ASP A 100 -22.49 10.62 6.55
N GLU A 101 -21.66 10.89 7.56
CA GLU A 101 -20.71 9.95 8.15
C GLU A 101 -19.82 9.21 7.11
N TYR A 102 -19.55 9.87 5.99
CA TYR A 102 -18.78 9.36 4.84
C TYR A 102 -19.46 8.19 4.11
N SER A 103 -20.77 8.03 4.24
CA SER A 103 -21.59 7.07 3.47
C SER A 103 -21.82 7.58 2.06
N VAL A 104 -20.81 7.51 1.22
CA VAL A 104 -20.77 8.08 -0.13
C VAL A 104 -20.39 7.02 -1.15
N GLY A 105 -21.04 7.00 -2.31
CA GLY A 105 -20.61 6.18 -3.43
C GLY A 105 -19.32 6.72 -4.05
N ARG A 106 -18.44 5.83 -4.51
CA ARG A 106 -17.18 6.20 -5.17
C ARG A 106 -17.23 5.87 -6.65
N VAL A 107 -16.95 6.87 -7.48
CA VAL A 107 -16.91 6.75 -8.94
C VAL A 107 -15.48 6.77 -9.44
N TYR A 108 -15.14 5.83 -10.30
CA TYR A 108 -13.94 5.89 -11.11
C TYR A 108 -14.24 6.36 -12.53
N THR A 109 -13.36 7.17 -13.07
CA THR A 109 -13.37 7.57 -14.48
C THR A 109 -11.94 7.79 -14.97
N ILE A 110 -11.72 7.65 -16.27
CA ILE A 110 -10.46 7.99 -16.94
C ILE A 110 -10.62 9.36 -17.57
N ALA A 111 -9.67 10.27 -17.32
CA ALA A 111 -9.70 11.59 -17.95
C ALA A 111 -9.62 11.44 -19.48
N LYS A 112 -10.37 12.27 -20.22
CA LYS A 112 -10.42 12.18 -21.70
C LYS A 112 -9.05 12.29 -22.36
N ASP A 113 -8.18 13.16 -21.86
CA ASP A 113 -6.83 13.34 -22.38
C ASP A 113 -5.89 12.14 -22.08
N GLU A 114 -6.21 11.36 -21.09
CA GLU A 114 -5.52 10.11 -20.78
C GLU A 114 -6.07 8.96 -21.61
N LEU A 115 -7.40 8.90 -21.79
CA LEU A 115 -8.06 7.87 -22.60
C LEU A 115 -7.54 7.83 -24.03
N LYS A 116 -7.23 9.01 -24.63
CA LYS A 116 -6.62 9.12 -25.96
C LYS A 116 -5.27 8.44 -26.10
N LYS A 117 -4.56 8.20 -24.99
CA LYS A 117 -3.17 7.70 -24.95
C LYS A 117 -3.09 6.21 -24.63
N ILE A 118 -4.20 5.57 -24.29
CA ILE A 118 -4.25 4.18 -23.86
C ILE A 118 -5.15 3.37 -24.79
N THR A 119 -4.87 2.08 -24.89
CA THR A 119 -5.69 1.17 -25.71
C THR A 119 -7.02 0.83 -25.00
N PRO A 120 -8.04 0.37 -25.76
CA PRO A 120 -9.30 -0.09 -25.17
C PRO A 120 -9.11 -1.19 -24.12
N GLU A 121 -8.17 -2.11 -24.36
CA GLU A 121 -7.85 -3.19 -23.41
C GLU A 121 -7.21 -2.66 -22.12
N GLU A 122 -6.35 -1.64 -22.24
CA GLU A 122 -5.76 -1.00 -21.07
C GLU A 122 -6.81 -0.19 -20.28
N ALA A 123 -7.71 0.51 -20.97
CA ALA A 123 -8.81 1.21 -20.33
C ALA A 123 -9.73 0.23 -19.59
N ALA A 124 -10.12 -0.87 -20.21
CA ALA A 124 -10.92 -1.93 -19.58
C ALA A 124 -10.22 -2.52 -18.35
N GLN A 125 -8.91 -2.78 -18.44
CA GLN A 125 -8.11 -3.30 -17.32
C GLN A 125 -8.07 -2.32 -16.14
N ARG A 126 -7.99 -1.02 -16.39
CA ARG A 126 -7.98 0.00 -15.33
C ARG A 126 -9.31 0.07 -14.59
N PHE A 127 -10.44 -0.01 -15.28
CA PHE A 127 -11.76 -0.09 -14.64
C PHE A 127 -11.88 -1.34 -13.79
N TYR A 128 -11.54 -2.50 -14.35
CA TYR A 128 -11.52 -3.78 -13.62
C TYR A 128 -10.69 -3.72 -12.33
N ILE A 129 -9.45 -3.22 -12.40
CA ILE A 129 -8.58 -3.11 -11.22
C ILE A 129 -9.11 -2.10 -10.21
N SER A 130 -9.73 -0.99 -10.67
CA SER A 130 -10.29 0.02 -9.77
C SER A 130 -11.39 -0.55 -8.88
N ASP A 131 -12.27 -1.36 -9.43
CA ASP A 131 -13.38 -1.98 -8.71
C ASP A 131 -12.88 -2.98 -7.67
N ILE A 132 -11.89 -3.80 -8.03
CA ILE A 132 -11.36 -4.83 -7.14
C ILE A 132 -10.48 -4.22 -6.03
N GLU A 133 -9.56 -3.32 -6.37
CA GLU A 133 -8.53 -2.84 -5.44
C GLU A 133 -8.94 -1.60 -4.64
N ARG A 134 -9.89 -0.80 -5.15
CA ARG A 134 -10.22 0.51 -4.57
C ARG A 134 -11.67 0.65 -4.13
N ASN A 135 -12.42 -0.45 -4.12
CA ASN A 135 -13.85 -0.46 -3.75
C ASN A 135 -14.71 0.52 -4.54
N ILE A 136 -14.39 0.70 -5.82
CA ILE A 136 -15.25 1.46 -6.72
C ILE A 136 -16.56 0.71 -6.90
N ARG A 137 -17.67 1.44 -6.84
CA ARG A 137 -19.02 0.93 -7.02
C ARG A 137 -19.72 1.54 -8.21
N PHE A 138 -19.18 2.63 -8.73
CA PHE A 138 -19.71 3.37 -9.87
C PHE A 138 -18.60 3.59 -10.87
N ASN A 139 -18.85 3.27 -12.13
CA ASN A 139 -17.93 3.49 -13.23
C ASN A 139 -18.51 4.49 -14.22
N LEU A 140 -17.83 5.61 -14.43
CA LEU A 140 -18.16 6.58 -15.46
C LEU A 140 -17.25 6.37 -16.66
N PHE A 141 -17.75 5.65 -17.66
CA PHE A 141 -17.03 5.33 -18.90
C PHE A 141 -17.08 6.51 -19.88
N PRO A 142 -15.99 7.21 -20.13
CA PRO A 142 -15.97 8.23 -21.19
C PRO A 142 -15.92 7.58 -22.58
N MET A 143 -16.53 8.23 -23.57
CA MET A 143 -16.42 7.80 -24.97
C MET A 143 -15.02 8.11 -25.52
N TYR A 144 -14.50 7.20 -26.35
CA TYR A 144 -13.34 7.51 -27.19
C TYR A 144 -13.68 8.64 -28.16
N GLU A 145 -12.69 9.45 -28.52
CA GLU A 145 -12.90 10.52 -29.50
C GLU A 145 -12.64 10.04 -30.95
N THR A 146 -11.86 9.00 -31.09
CA THR A 146 -11.52 8.34 -32.36
C THR A 146 -11.71 6.85 -32.25
N GLY A 147 -12.18 6.21 -33.31
CA GLY A 147 -12.23 4.76 -33.38
C GLY A 147 -10.81 4.13 -33.43
N VAL A 148 -10.69 2.93 -32.92
CA VAL A 148 -9.44 2.16 -32.87
C VAL A 148 -9.61 0.88 -33.70
N ASN A 149 -8.56 0.37 -34.33
CA ASN A 149 -8.59 -0.86 -35.13
C ASN A 149 -9.64 -0.89 -36.23
N ASN A 150 -9.85 0.22 -36.95
CA ASN A 150 -10.89 0.41 -37.99
C ASN A 150 -12.33 0.32 -37.49
N GLU A 151 -12.54 0.41 -36.19
CA GLU A 151 -13.87 0.48 -35.59
C GLU A 151 -14.40 1.92 -35.57
N THR A 152 -15.72 2.06 -35.44
CA THR A 152 -16.33 3.38 -35.16
C THR A 152 -16.07 3.75 -33.69
N VAL A 153 -16.17 5.03 -33.35
CA VAL A 153 -16.07 5.56 -31.98
C VAL A 153 -17.03 4.83 -31.04
N LEU A 154 -18.26 4.61 -31.47
CA LEU A 154 -19.27 3.91 -30.68
C LEU A 154 -18.87 2.45 -30.45
N GLN A 155 -18.43 1.75 -31.49
CA GLN A 155 -18.03 0.35 -31.40
C GLN A 155 -16.83 0.18 -30.48
N THR A 156 -15.79 1.00 -30.61
CA THR A 156 -14.62 1.01 -29.71
C THR A 156 -15.05 1.24 -28.25
N THR A 157 -16.00 2.17 -28.04
CA THR A 157 -16.51 2.48 -26.69
C THR A 157 -17.29 1.30 -26.10
N ILE A 158 -18.18 0.69 -26.87
CA ILE A 158 -18.94 -0.49 -26.44
C ILE A 158 -17.99 -1.66 -26.13
N ASN A 159 -16.98 -1.88 -26.97
CA ASN A 159 -16.04 -2.98 -26.83
C ASN A 159 -15.22 -2.87 -25.53
N TYR A 160 -14.68 -1.68 -25.19
CA TYR A 160 -13.91 -1.59 -23.95
C TYR A 160 -14.77 -1.67 -22.68
N ILE A 161 -16.02 -1.17 -22.73
CA ILE A 161 -16.98 -1.35 -21.64
C ILE A 161 -17.30 -2.84 -21.50
N GLY A 162 -17.58 -3.54 -22.62
CA GLY A 162 -17.83 -4.99 -22.64
C GLY A 162 -16.67 -5.78 -22.01
N MET A 163 -15.43 -5.49 -22.42
CA MET A 163 -14.24 -6.13 -21.83
C MET A 163 -14.12 -5.90 -20.32
N ALA A 164 -14.42 -4.69 -19.83
CA ALA A 164 -14.38 -4.39 -18.41
C ALA A 164 -15.46 -5.15 -17.63
N THR A 165 -16.70 -5.15 -18.14
CA THR A 165 -17.85 -5.82 -17.51
C THR A 165 -17.71 -7.33 -17.53
N GLU A 166 -17.23 -7.95 -18.59
CA GLU A 166 -16.94 -9.38 -18.67
C GLU A 166 -15.92 -9.82 -17.61
N LYS A 167 -14.83 -9.05 -17.43
CA LYS A 167 -13.84 -9.34 -16.41
C LYS A 167 -14.40 -9.24 -15.00
N LEU A 168 -15.24 -8.26 -14.72
CA LEU A 168 -15.90 -8.08 -13.43
C LEU A 168 -16.90 -9.21 -13.18
N ALA A 169 -17.74 -9.56 -14.16
CA ALA A 169 -18.69 -10.66 -14.09
C ALA A 169 -17.97 -12.01 -13.82
N ALA A 170 -16.84 -12.27 -14.45
CA ALA A 170 -16.01 -13.45 -14.22
C ALA A 170 -15.48 -13.55 -12.77
N LYS A 171 -15.42 -12.42 -12.02
CA LYS A 171 -15.07 -12.36 -10.59
C LYS A 171 -16.29 -12.38 -9.67
N GLY A 172 -17.51 -12.52 -10.21
CA GLY A 172 -18.75 -12.59 -9.43
C GLY A 172 -19.36 -11.22 -9.11
N TYR A 173 -18.95 -10.14 -9.81
CA TYR A 173 -19.62 -8.85 -9.69
C TYR A 173 -20.91 -8.84 -10.50
N GLU A 174 -21.96 -8.30 -9.89
CA GLU A 174 -23.24 -8.08 -10.54
C GLU A 174 -23.40 -6.60 -10.92
N PHE A 175 -24.13 -6.33 -12.01
CA PHE A 175 -24.41 -4.98 -12.49
C PHE A 175 -25.85 -4.60 -12.17
N GLY A 176 -26.02 -3.46 -11.49
CA GLY A 176 -27.34 -3.00 -11.04
C GLY A 176 -27.22 -1.77 -10.15
N PRO A 177 -28.25 -1.49 -9.34
CA PRO A 177 -28.17 -0.48 -8.30
C PRO A 177 -27.00 -0.79 -7.35
N ALA A 178 -26.08 0.14 -7.18
CA ALA A 178 -24.91 -0.08 -6.33
C ALA A 178 -25.25 0.27 -4.88
N ASP A 179 -24.96 -0.67 -3.97
CA ASP A 179 -25.00 -0.41 -2.54
C ASP A 179 -23.86 0.51 -2.10
N ILE A 180 -24.17 1.41 -1.18
CA ILE A 180 -23.18 2.26 -0.52
C ILE A 180 -22.78 1.62 0.80
N TYR A 181 -21.50 1.74 1.14
CA TYR A 181 -21.02 1.24 2.41
C TYR A 181 -21.66 1.99 3.57
N PRO A 182 -22.27 1.27 4.52
CA PRO A 182 -22.84 1.90 5.70
C PRO A 182 -21.73 2.55 6.54
N PRO A 183 -22.05 3.60 7.29
CA PRO A 183 -21.09 4.21 8.20
C PRO A 183 -20.55 3.19 9.19
N TYR A 184 -19.24 3.15 9.34
CA TYR A 184 -18.58 2.29 10.30
C TYR A 184 -17.55 3.05 11.10
N THR A 185 -17.72 3.05 12.40
CA THR A 185 -16.76 3.56 13.38
C THR A 185 -16.47 2.43 14.39
N PRO A 186 -15.20 2.03 14.54
CA PRO A 186 -14.86 0.95 15.45
C PRO A 186 -15.14 1.34 16.91
N ASN A 187 -15.45 0.33 17.73
CA ASN A 187 -15.67 0.53 19.16
C ASN A 187 -14.42 1.19 19.80
N PRO A 188 -14.57 2.34 20.51
CA PRO A 188 -13.44 3.05 21.09
C PRO A 188 -12.57 2.21 22.03
N LEU A 189 -13.16 1.28 22.78
CA LEU A 189 -12.41 0.37 23.65
C LEU A 189 -11.49 -0.54 22.85
N LEU A 190 -11.95 -1.08 21.72
CA LEU A 190 -11.14 -1.92 20.85
C LEU A 190 -9.99 -1.12 20.21
N VAL A 191 -10.24 0.14 19.83
CA VAL A 191 -9.20 1.04 19.33
C VAL A 191 -8.13 1.27 20.39
N VAL A 192 -8.54 1.56 21.64
CA VAL A 192 -7.61 1.75 22.78
C VAL A 192 -6.79 0.50 23.05
N LEU A 193 -7.40 -0.69 23.03
CA LEU A 193 -6.69 -1.96 23.21
C LEU A 193 -5.66 -2.20 22.09
N THR A 194 -6.07 -1.96 20.84
CA THR A 194 -5.17 -2.09 19.68
C THR A 194 -4.02 -1.09 19.76
N MET A 195 -4.31 0.16 20.13
CA MET A 195 -3.31 1.21 20.32
C MET A 195 -2.31 0.83 21.43
N THR A 196 -2.79 0.28 22.54
CA THR A 196 -1.93 -0.21 23.62
C THR A 196 -1.02 -1.34 23.15
N GLY A 197 -1.52 -2.24 22.31
CA GLY A 197 -0.71 -3.29 21.66
C GLY A 197 0.37 -2.71 20.73
N ALA A 198 0.04 -1.67 19.94
CA ALA A 198 1.00 -0.97 19.09
C ALA A 198 2.10 -0.25 19.92
N ILE A 199 1.73 0.33 21.07
CA ILE A 199 2.67 0.93 22.03
C ILE A 199 3.58 -0.14 22.64
N ALA A 200 3.05 -1.31 22.99
CA ALA A 200 3.85 -2.43 23.46
C ALA A 200 4.89 -2.88 22.42
N LEU A 201 4.48 -3.00 21.16
CA LEU A 201 5.38 -3.30 20.03
C LEU A 201 6.48 -2.23 19.90
N PHE A 202 6.12 -0.96 19.99
CA PHE A 202 7.07 0.16 19.94
C PHE A 202 8.11 0.04 21.05
N VAL A 203 7.68 -0.07 22.32
CA VAL A 203 8.57 -0.19 23.49
C VAL A 203 9.46 -1.44 23.36
N TYR A 204 8.88 -2.56 22.91
CA TYR A 204 9.62 -3.81 22.69
C TYR A 204 10.73 -3.66 21.65
N VAL A 205 10.48 -3.01 20.53
CA VAL A 205 11.49 -2.82 19.48
C VAL A 205 12.52 -1.76 19.86
N VAL A 206 12.10 -0.68 20.51
CA VAL A 206 13.01 0.36 21.00
C VAL A 206 14.00 -0.21 22.01
N GLN A 207 13.56 -1.06 22.94
CA GLN A 207 14.47 -1.70 23.91
C GLN A 207 15.47 -2.69 23.27
N MET A 208 15.12 -3.24 22.10
CA MET A 208 16.07 -4.07 21.34
C MET A 208 17.16 -3.22 20.66
N LEU A 209 16.89 -1.96 20.34
CA LEU A 209 17.85 -1.00 19.77
C LEU A 209 18.63 -0.28 20.87
N ILE A 210 17.95 0.10 21.94
CA ILE A 210 18.49 0.85 23.07
C ILE A 210 18.15 0.07 24.34
N PRO A 211 19.06 -0.76 24.86
CA PRO A 211 18.79 -1.56 26.05
C PRO A 211 18.36 -0.69 27.24
N MET A 212 17.22 -1.02 27.82
CA MET A 212 16.61 -0.31 28.95
C MET A 212 16.29 -1.28 30.10
N PRO A 213 16.43 -0.88 31.36
CA PRO A 213 15.96 -1.65 32.50
C PRO A 213 14.46 -1.96 32.42
N LYS A 214 14.02 -3.08 32.96
CA LYS A 214 12.60 -3.50 32.93
C LYS A 214 11.65 -2.45 33.49
N HIS A 215 12.02 -1.80 34.62
CA HIS A 215 11.19 -0.73 35.18
C HIS A 215 11.01 0.44 34.23
N THR A 216 12.06 0.87 33.52
CA THR A 216 11.97 1.93 32.50
C THR A 216 11.05 1.54 31.34
N GLN A 217 11.11 0.27 30.89
CA GLN A 217 10.19 -0.23 29.86
C GLN A 217 8.75 -0.18 30.33
N LEU A 218 8.45 -0.58 31.56
CA LEU A 218 7.09 -0.52 32.14
C LEU A 218 6.61 0.93 32.31
N VAL A 219 7.46 1.81 32.84
CA VAL A 219 7.12 3.25 32.99
C VAL A 219 6.87 3.87 31.62
N ALA A 220 7.70 3.58 30.62
CA ALA A 220 7.50 4.06 29.25
C ALA A 220 6.19 3.52 28.67
N PHE A 221 5.93 2.22 28.81
CA PHE A 221 4.71 1.62 28.29
C PHE A 221 3.45 2.23 28.91
N PHE A 222 3.35 2.28 30.24
CA PHE A 222 2.16 2.84 30.91
C PHE A 222 2.05 4.34 30.72
N GLY A 223 3.17 5.09 30.77
CA GLY A 223 3.16 6.55 30.56
C GLY A 223 2.72 6.93 29.16
N ILE A 224 3.31 6.29 28.13
CA ILE A 224 2.92 6.55 26.73
C ILE A 224 1.47 6.11 26.48
N SER A 225 1.04 4.96 27.05
CA SER A 225 -0.33 4.49 26.91
C SER A 225 -1.33 5.48 27.52
N LEU A 226 -1.06 5.95 28.75
CA LEU A 226 -1.91 6.92 29.42
C LEU A 226 -2.04 8.22 28.62
N VAL A 227 -0.92 8.80 28.18
CA VAL A 227 -0.92 10.02 27.35
C VAL A 227 -1.70 9.79 26.05
N SER A 228 -1.47 8.65 25.39
CA SER A 228 -2.16 8.34 24.14
C SER A 228 -3.67 8.17 24.31
N ILE A 229 -4.11 7.55 25.40
CA ILE A 229 -5.54 7.40 25.73
C ILE A 229 -6.16 8.76 26.01
N VAL A 230 -5.51 9.61 26.79
CA VAL A 230 -6.00 10.97 27.06
C VAL A 230 -6.13 11.77 25.76
N VAL A 231 -5.10 11.75 24.91
CA VAL A 231 -5.15 12.43 23.61
C VAL A 231 -6.26 11.85 22.72
N PHE A 232 -6.44 10.52 22.71
CA PHE A 232 -7.53 9.88 21.95
C PHE A 232 -8.90 10.38 22.39
N ILE A 233 -9.15 10.48 23.70
CA ILE A 233 -10.43 10.95 24.24
C ILE A 233 -10.66 12.43 23.94
N VAL A 234 -9.62 13.27 24.05
CA VAL A 234 -9.75 14.74 23.92
C VAL A 234 -9.83 15.21 22.47
N THR A 235 -9.19 14.49 21.52
CA THR A 235 -8.97 14.99 20.14
C THR A 235 -9.69 14.18 19.05
N SER A 236 -10.85 13.62 19.30
CA SER A 236 -11.53 12.72 18.32
C SER A 236 -10.66 11.56 17.79
N GLY A 237 -9.46 11.38 18.28
CA GLY A 237 -8.60 10.21 18.07
C GLY A 237 -7.88 10.07 16.73
N THR A 238 -8.24 10.79 15.68
CA THR A 238 -7.71 10.55 14.32
C THR A 238 -6.19 10.70 14.21
N LEU A 239 -5.61 11.71 14.86
CA LEU A 239 -4.17 11.95 14.80
C LEU A 239 -3.38 10.88 15.55
N ILE A 240 -3.80 10.55 16.77
CA ILE A 240 -3.09 9.60 17.64
C ILE A 240 -3.14 8.18 17.06
N THR A 241 -4.26 7.76 16.46
CA THR A 241 -4.36 6.48 15.78
C THR A 241 -3.45 6.40 14.55
N GLN A 242 -3.30 7.49 13.78
CA GLN A 242 -2.35 7.56 12.67
C GLN A 242 -0.88 7.46 13.15
N ILE A 243 -0.53 8.10 14.29
CA ILE A 243 0.82 8.01 14.86
C ILE A 243 1.14 6.56 15.24
N TRP A 244 0.22 5.85 15.90
CA TRP A 244 0.46 4.47 16.29
C TRP A 244 0.38 3.48 15.14
N ALA A 245 -0.42 3.76 14.12
CA ALA A 245 -0.40 3.03 12.85
C ALA A 245 0.95 3.18 12.14
N LEU A 246 1.48 4.41 12.04
CA LEU A 246 2.81 4.69 11.48
C LEU A 246 3.91 4.01 12.29
N SER A 247 3.84 4.10 13.62
CA SER A 247 4.76 3.39 14.51
C SER A 247 4.75 1.90 14.24
N SER A 248 3.58 1.27 14.15
CA SER A 248 3.44 -0.16 13.86
C SER A 248 4.01 -0.52 12.49
N ALA A 249 3.77 0.33 11.48
CA ALA A 249 4.29 0.13 10.13
C ALA A 249 5.82 0.11 10.07
N VAL A 250 6.48 0.88 10.94
CA VAL A 250 7.94 0.94 11.02
C VAL A 250 8.49 -0.15 11.96
N MET A 251 7.89 -0.30 13.13
CA MET A 251 8.45 -1.16 14.18
C MET A 251 8.24 -2.65 13.92
N ALA A 252 7.18 -3.06 13.25
CA ALA A 252 6.98 -4.48 12.97
C ALA A 252 8.08 -5.08 12.07
N PRO A 253 8.43 -4.52 10.90
CA PRO A 253 9.52 -5.04 10.09
C PRO A 253 10.88 -4.92 10.80
N VAL A 254 11.13 -3.85 11.56
CA VAL A 254 12.36 -3.68 12.34
C VAL A 254 12.48 -4.75 13.41
N GLY A 255 11.42 -4.98 14.17
CA GLY A 255 11.38 -6.02 15.21
C GLY A 255 11.58 -7.42 14.66
N ALA A 256 10.94 -7.73 13.51
CA ALA A 256 11.13 -8.98 12.79
C ALA A 256 12.61 -9.20 12.42
N MET A 257 13.24 -8.20 11.83
CA MET A 257 14.63 -8.29 11.39
C MET A 257 15.61 -8.37 12.56
N ILE A 258 15.40 -7.59 13.63
CA ILE A 258 16.26 -7.68 14.82
C ILE A 258 16.13 -9.06 15.46
N ARG A 259 14.91 -9.58 15.60
CA ARG A 259 14.68 -10.91 16.15
C ARG A 259 15.35 -11.99 15.31
N LEU A 260 15.27 -11.87 14.00
CA LEU A 260 15.95 -12.76 13.08
C LEU A 260 17.49 -12.70 13.23
N MET A 261 18.07 -11.51 13.38
CA MET A 261 19.50 -11.35 13.66
C MET A 261 19.93 -12.03 14.95
N GLU A 262 19.10 -11.97 15.98
CA GLU A 262 19.36 -12.67 17.26
C GLU A 262 19.31 -14.18 17.09
N GLU A 263 18.36 -14.71 16.30
CA GLU A 263 18.32 -16.13 16.00
C GLU A 263 19.53 -16.57 15.17
N TRP A 264 19.98 -15.79 14.17
CA TRP A 264 21.20 -16.09 13.44
C TRP A 264 22.42 -16.20 14.36
N ARG A 265 22.58 -15.30 15.33
CA ARG A 265 23.68 -15.32 16.29
C ARG A 265 23.71 -16.59 17.16
N ARG A 266 22.58 -17.26 17.39
CA ARG A 266 22.53 -18.56 18.08
C ARG A 266 23.28 -19.66 17.32
N TYR A 267 23.41 -19.52 16.00
CA TYR A 267 24.17 -20.43 15.14
C TYR A 267 25.58 -19.92 14.85
N ASP A 268 26.07 -18.95 15.63
CA ASP A 268 27.43 -18.40 15.45
C ASP A 268 28.46 -19.37 16.00
N SER A 269 28.79 -20.38 15.21
CA SER A 269 29.83 -21.38 15.45
C SER A 269 30.97 -21.19 14.46
N ALA A 270 32.14 -21.70 14.77
CA ALA A 270 33.32 -21.66 13.88
C ALA A 270 33.09 -22.41 12.56
N ARG A 271 32.20 -23.41 12.55
CA ARG A 271 31.94 -24.26 11.36
C ARG A 271 30.66 -23.81 10.64
N PRO A 272 30.69 -23.75 9.30
CA PRO A 272 29.49 -23.45 8.51
C PRO A 272 28.46 -24.57 8.67
N LEU A 273 27.18 -24.19 8.77
CA LEU A 273 26.07 -25.13 8.83
C LEU A 273 25.89 -25.86 7.48
N GLY A 274 25.44 -27.11 7.51
CA GLY A 274 25.16 -27.86 6.27
C GLY A 274 24.15 -27.12 5.37
N ALA A 275 24.42 -27.10 4.07
CA ALA A 275 23.67 -26.28 3.10
C ALA A 275 22.15 -26.57 3.12
N THR A 276 21.75 -27.84 3.24
CA THR A 276 20.32 -28.22 3.30
C THR A 276 19.64 -27.63 4.54
N LYS A 277 20.27 -27.76 5.72
CA LYS A 277 19.76 -27.21 6.98
C LYS A 277 19.68 -25.68 6.93
N ALA A 278 20.71 -25.04 6.34
CA ALA A 278 20.73 -23.59 6.13
C ALA A 278 19.57 -23.12 5.23
N THR A 279 19.25 -23.88 4.17
CA THR A 279 18.13 -23.59 3.25
C THR A 279 16.77 -23.72 3.97
N VAL A 280 16.58 -24.80 4.74
CA VAL A 280 15.33 -25.00 5.51
C VAL A 280 15.13 -23.87 6.54
N LEU A 281 16.18 -23.50 7.25
CA LEU A 281 16.12 -22.37 8.20
C LEU A 281 15.88 -21.05 7.49
N ALA A 282 16.42 -20.83 6.29
CA ALA A 282 16.16 -19.63 5.50
C ALA A 282 14.66 -19.50 5.15
N LEU A 283 14.03 -20.60 4.73
CA LEU A 283 12.59 -20.61 4.45
C LEU A 283 11.77 -20.41 5.74
N PHE A 284 12.12 -21.10 6.81
CA PHE A 284 11.44 -20.96 8.10
C PHE A 284 11.47 -19.54 8.63
N TYR A 285 12.63 -18.89 8.60
CA TYR A 285 12.78 -17.52 9.10
C TYR A 285 12.13 -16.48 8.17
N LEU A 286 12.03 -16.72 6.87
CA LEU A 286 11.23 -15.90 5.99
C LEU A 286 9.76 -15.92 6.41
N VAL A 287 9.20 -17.10 6.68
CA VAL A 287 7.79 -17.23 7.14
C VAL A 287 7.58 -16.52 8.47
N ILE A 288 8.48 -16.69 9.44
CA ILE A 288 8.39 -16.00 10.73
C ILE A 288 8.44 -14.47 10.57
N ALA A 289 9.34 -13.96 9.73
CA ALA A 289 9.41 -12.51 9.46
C ALA A 289 8.14 -11.99 8.78
N ALA A 290 7.56 -12.76 7.84
CA ALA A 290 6.28 -12.42 7.20
C ALA A 290 5.11 -12.39 8.19
N LEU A 291 5.06 -13.31 9.17
CA LEU A 291 4.04 -13.29 10.23
C LEU A 291 4.17 -12.04 11.12
N PHE A 292 5.38 -11.61 11.47
CA PHE A 292 5.59 -10.35 12.18
C PHE A 292 5.12 -9.14 11.36
N ALA A 293 5.39 -9.13 10.06
CA ALA A 293 4.89 -8.10 9.15
C ALA A 293 3.36 -8.07 9.12
N ALA A 294 2.72 -9.23 9.04
CA ALA A 294 1.26 -9.35 9.06
C ALA A 294 0.65 -8.78 10.35
N ILE A 295 1.25 -9.04 11.52
CA ILE A 295 0.83 -8.44 12.81
C ILE A 295 0.89 -6.90 12.72
N GLY A 296 1.98 -6.34 12.21
CA GLY A 296 2.11 -4.89 12.00
C GLY A 296 1.03 -4.34 11.06
N GLY A 297 0.74 -5.06 9.98
CA GLY A 297 -0.34 -4.71 9.05
C GLY A 297 -1.72 -4.73 9.71
N MET A 298 -1.99 -5.71 10.57
CA MET A 298 -3.26 -5.79 11.30
C MET A 298 -3.44 -4.65 12.32
N TYR A 299 -2.37 -4.17 12.96
CA TYR A 299 -2.43 -2.96 13.78
C TYR A 299 -2.85 -1.74 12.95
N ILE A 300 -2.29 -1.57 11.76
CA ILE A 300 -2.65 -0.45 10.85
C ILE A 300 -4.13 -0.55 10.47
N ALA A 301 -4.55 -1.72 9.98
CA ALA A 301 -5.92 -1.96 9.54
C ALA A 301 -6.94 -1.73 10.66
N SER A 302 -6.62 -2.13 11.91
CA SER A 302 -7.51 -1.98 13.06
C SER A 302 -7.56 -0.55 13.59
N LEU A 303 -6.42 0.16 13.65
CA LEU A 303 -6.35 1.53 14.15
C LEU A 303 -7.00 2.55 13.22
N LEU A 304 -7.00 2.27 11.91
CA LEU A 304 -7.51 3.16 10.86
C LEU A 304 -8.75 2.56 10.14
N GLY A 305 -9.32 1.49 10.67
CA GLY A 305 -10.45 0.78 10.07
C GLY A 305 -11.79 1.46 10.31
N ASN A 306 -12.01 2.62 9.71
CA ASN A 306 -13.30 3.32 9.71
C ASN A 306 -13.66 3.81 8.29
N THR A 307 -14.94 4.17 8.08
CA THR A 307 -15.45 4.61 6.77
C THR A 307 -14.67 5.80 6.22
N LYS A 308 -14.25 6.74 7.07
CA LYS A 308 -13.50 7.93 6.67
C LYS A 308 -12.17 7.58 5.97
N PHE A 309 -11.43 6.61 6.49
CA PHE A 309 -10.19 6.12 5.86
C PHE A 309 -10.45 5.15 4.71
N PHE A 310 -11.41 4.26 4.87
CA PHE A 310 -11.77 3.29 3.86
C PHE A 310 -12.27 3.95 2.57
N MET A 311 -13.10 4.98 2.70
CA MET A 311 -13.56 5.79 1.57
C MET A 311 -12.56 6.87 1.16
N GLU A 312 -11.40 6.95 1.80
CA GLU A 312 -10.28 7.86 1.49
C GLU A 312 -10.61 9.35 1.63
N PHE A 313 -11.57 9.71 2.49
CA PHE A 313 -11.75 11.10 2.94
C PHE A 313 -10.60 11.54 3.86
N ALA A 314 -10.00 10.61 4.58
CA ALA A 314 -8.74 10.80 5.28
C ALA A 314 -7.65 9.92 4.65
N ILE A 315 -6.47 10.50 4.45
CA ILE A 315 -5.31 9.78 3.91
C ILE A 315 -4.36 9.43 5.05
N PHE A 316 -3.86 8.19 5.05
CA PHE A 316 -2.75 7.82 5.92
C PHE A 316 -1.46 8.49 5.44
N ARG A 317 -0.96 9.43 6.26
CA ARG A 317 0.24 10.20 5.96
C ARG A 317 1.48 9.48 6.47
N GLY A 318 2.58 9.57 5.73
CA GLY A 318 3.86 9.00 6.16
C GLY A 318 4.24 7.68 5.48
N VAL A 319 3.54 7.23 4.44
CA VAL A 319 3.84 6.01 3.69
C VAL A 319 5.31 5.94 3.22
N LYS A 320 5.94 7.07 2.86
CA LYS A 320 7.37 7.10 2.52
C LYS A 320 8.27 6.75 3.72
N LEU A 321 7.88 7.15 4.93
CA LEU A 321 8.62 6.82 6.15
C LEU A 321 8.54 5.34 6.50
N THR A 322 7.41 4.69 6.21
CA THR A 322 7.25 3.24 6.45
C THR A 322 8.21 2.39 5.63
N PHE A 323 8.77 2.98 4.58
CA PHE A 323 9.74 2.32 3.70
C PHE A 323 11.19 2.64 4.06
N VAL A 324 11.50 3.91 4.36
CA VAL A 324 12.87 4.37 4.59
C VAL A 324 13.34 4.06 6.01
N LEU A 325 12.50 4.34 7.03
CA LEU A 325 12.90 4.17 8.43
C LEU A 325 13.24 2.71 8.80
N PRO A 326 12.52 1.67 8.37
CA PRO A 326 12.91 0.30 8.67
C PRO A 326 14.32 -0.04 8.16
N VAL A 327 14.69 0.42 6.96
CA VAL A 327 16.02 0.18 6.39
C VAL A 327 17.11 0.82 7.26
N ILE A 328 16.91 2.08 7.66
CA ILE A 328 17.86 2.81 8.53
C ILE A 328 17.96 2.12 9.90
N LEU A 329 16.85 1.79 10.53
CA LEU A 329 16.85 1.19 11.86
C LEU A 329 17.44 -0.22 11.84
N VAL A 330 17.19 -1.01 10.80
CA VAL A 330 17.80 -2.33 10.62
C VAL A 330 19.30 -2.22 10.34
N MET A 331 19.74 -1.21 9.58
CA MET A 331 21.16 -0.92 9.40
C MET A 331 21.85 -0.63 10.75
N ILE A 332 21.26 0.22 11.58
CA ILE A 332 21.76 0.51 12.92
C ILE A 332 21.80 -0.77 13.77
N ALA A 333 20.71 -1.53 13.77
CA ALA A 333 20.62 -2.79 14.50
C ALA A 333 21.68 -3.81 14.06
N TYR A 334 21.99 -3.85 12.77
CA TYR A 334 23.03 -4.71 12.21
C TYR A 334 24.42 -4.31 12.70
N LEU A 335 24.76 -3.02 12.63
CA LEU A 335 26.04 -2.50 13.12
C LEU A 335 26.26 -2.73 14.61
N GLN A 336 25.18 -2.78 15.40
CA GLN A 336 25.24 -3.10 16.83
C GLN A 336 25.52 -4.59 17.10
N ARG A 337 25.15 -5.49 16.18
CA ARG A 337 25.14 -6.94 16.40
C ARG A 337 26.21 -7.70 15.64
N PHE A 338 26.72 -7.15 14.55
CA PHE A 338 27.68 -7.82 13.67
C PHE A 338 28.93 -6.98 13.43
N PRO A 339 30.11 -7.60 13.39
CA PRO A 339 31.38 -6.90 13.18
C PRO A 339 31.57 -6.53 11.70
N LEU A 340 30.91 -5.45 11.24
CA LEU A 340 31.00 -4.98 9.87
C LEU A 340 32.11 -3.92 9.69
N TRP A 341 32.17 -2.92 10.57
CA TRP A 341 33.10 -1.80 10.45
C TRP A 341 34.45 -2.12 11.05
N LYS A 342 35.46 -2.35 10.22
CA LYS A 342 36.82 -2.70 10.66
C LYS A 342 36.83 -3.87 11.67
N GLY A 343 35.94 -4.84 11.51
CA GLY A 343 35.82 -6.00 12.39
C GLY A 343 35.24 -5.69 13.77
N ARG A 344 34.62 -4.52 13.98
CA ARG A 344 34.03 -4.12 15.28
C ARG A 344 32.52 -4.01 15.21
N MET A 345 31.86 -4.26 16.35
CA MET A 345 30.44 -3.97 16.56
C MET A 345 30.30 -2.56 17.17
N ILE A 346 29.27 -1.81 16.77
CA ILE A 346 28.99 -0.47 17.26
C ILE A 346 27.86 -0.55 18.28
N ASN A 347 28.18 -1.01 19.49
CA ASN A 347 27.21 -1.31 20.54
C ASN A 347 27.29 -0.42 21.77
N SER A 348 28.22 0.57 21.78
CA SER A 348 28.35 1.57 22.85
C SER A 348 28.35 2.99 22.27
N LYS A 349 28.13 4.00 23.14
CA LYS A 349 28.18 5.43 22.75
C LYS A 349 29.58 5.82 22.27
N GLU A 350 30.62 5.28 22.87
CA GLU A 350 32.03 5.50 22.54
C GLU A 350 32.33 4.93 21.15
N GLU A 351 31.92 3.71 20.86
CA GLU A 351 32.08 3.08 19.54
C GLU A 351 31.27 3.82 18.47
N ALA A 352 30.06 4.28 18.79
CA ALA A 352 29.25 5.07 17.85
C ALA A 352 29.93 6.41 17.52
N LYS A 353 30.45 7.12 18.53
CA LYS A 353 31.22 8.37 18.32
C LYS A 353 32.47 8.12 17.46
N LYS A 354 33.22 7.07 17.79
CA LYS A 354 34.40 6.66 17.02
C LYS A 354 34.08 6.31 15.59
N PHE A 355 32.99 5.54 15.37
CA PHE A 355 32.49 5.21 14.03
C PHE A 355 32.18 6.46 13.22
N VAL A 356 31.43 7.43 13.81
CA VAL A 356 31.05 8.67 13.11
C VAL A 356 32.31 9.46 12.72
N VAL A 357 33.28 9.61 13.62
CA VAL A 357 34.53 10.29 13.32
C VAL A 357 35.30 9.57 12.21
N GLU A 358 35.48 8.24 12.33
CA GLU A 358 36.19 7.45 11.32
C GLU A 358 35.49 7.45 9.96
N PHE A 359 34.16 7.45 9.95
CA PHE A 359 33.38 7.52 8.71
C PHE A 359 33.51 8.88 8.02
N LEU A 360 33.45 9.97 8.79
CA LEU A 360 33.58 11.33 8.26
C LEU A 360 35.02 11.68 7.84
N THR A 361 36.02 11.03 8.41
CA THR A 361 37.44 11.25 8.08
C THR A 361 38.01 10.16 7.15
N MET A 362 37.16 9.30 6.61
CA MET A 362 37.60 8.21 5.73
C MET A 362 38.01 8.77 4.34
N ASP A 363 39.17 8.33 3.87
CA ASP A 363 39.59 8.56 2.50
C ASP A 363 38.68 7.80 1.53
N VAL A 364 37.96 8.53 0.68
CA VAL A 364 37.03 7.93 -0.28
C VAL A 364 37.70 7.85 -1.65
N LYS A 365 37.89 6.64 -2.14
CA LYS A 365 38.40 6.42 -3.50
C LYS A 365 37.40 6.93 -4.55
N PHE A 366 37.93 7.54 -5.60
CA PHE A 366 37.09 8.23 -6.61
C PHE A 366 35.98 7.35 -7.21
N TYR A 367 36.24 6.08 -7.44
CA TYR A 367 35.21 5.16 -7.97
C TYR A 367 34.01 4.98 -7.02
N VAL A 368 34.17 5.21 -5.69
CA VAL A 368 33.07 5.10 -4.72
C VAL A 368 31.98 6.12 -5.01
N PHE A 369 32.34 7.32 -5.50
CA PHE A 369 31.37 8.33 -5.92
C PHE A 369 30.46 7.82 -7.03
N PHE A 370 31.01 7.11 -8.01
CA PHE A 370 30.19 6.50 -9.08
C PHE A 370 29.28 5.40 -8.56
N VAL A 371 29.78 4.57 -7.64
CA VAL A 371 28.96 3.52 -7.00
C VAL A 371 27.82 4.14 -6.18
N VAL A 372 28.11 5.15 -5.38
CA VAL A 372 27.11 5.87 -4.56
C VAL A 372 26.12 6.60 -5.47
N ALA A 373 26.57 7.24 -6.55
CA ALA A 373 25.70 7.89 -7.52
C ALA A 373 24.78 6.90 -8.22
N ALA A 374 25.30 5.73 -8.64
CA ALA A 374 24.49 4.67 -9.25
C ALA A 374 23.46 4.10 -8.27
N LEU A 375 23.86 3.82 -7.03
CA LEU A 375 22.95 3.38 -5.98
C LEU A 375 21.92 4.46 -5.64
N GLY A 376 22.32 5.73 -5.60
CA GLY A 376 21.44 6.88 -5.41
C GLY A 376 20.41 7.00 -6.54
N ALA A 377 20.82 6.81 -7.79
CA ALA A 377 19.91 6.80 -8.94
C ALA A 377 18.89 5.65 -8.85
N VAL A 378 19.35 4.45 -8.51
CA VAL A 378 18.46 3.30 -8.28
C VAL A 378 17.48 3.59 -7.14
N ALA A 379 17.96 4.10 -6.00
CA ALA A 379 17.12 4.48 -4.87
C ALA A 379 16.11 5.58 -5.24
N TRP A 380 16.52 6.57 -6.01
CA TRP A 380 15.65 7.63 -6.53
C TRP A 380 14.51 7.08 -7.38
N VAL A 381 14.83 6.22 -8.35
CA VAL A 381 13.82 5.53 -9.18
C VAL A 381 12.87 4.72 -8.30
N PHE A 382 13.41 4.00 -7.32
CA PHE A 382 12.66 3.11 -6.45
C PHE A 382 11.71 3.88 -5.51
N VAL A 383 12.20 4.95 -4.87
CA VAL A 383 11.39 5.83 -4.01
C VAL A 383 10.41 6.67 -4.83
N GLY A 384 10.81 7.15 -6.01
CA GLY A 384 9.94 7.89 -6.92
C GLY A 384 8.76 7.07 -7.43
N ARG A 385 8.95 5.76 -7.60
CA ARG A 385 7.89 4.82 -7.99
C ARG A 385 6.99 4.35 -6.84
N SER A 386 7.39 4.58 -5.59
CA SER A 386 6.61 4.17 -4.41
C SER A 386 5.48 5.14 -4.02
N GLY A 387 5.23 6.20 -4.82
CA GLY A 387 4.20 7.21 -4.58
C GLY A 387 3.29 7.41 -5.79
N HIS A 388 2.17 8.11 -5.58
CA HIS A 388 1.19 8.44 -6.64
C HIS A 388 1.70 9.50 -7.66
N THR A 389 2.88 10.05 -7.46
CA THR A 389 3.51 10.98 -8.40
C THR A 389 4.32 10.18 -9.43
N ALA A 390 3.68 9.86 -10.54
CA ALA A 390 4.31 9.19 -11.67
C ALA A 390 5.35 10.10 -12.36
N GLY A 391 6.61 9.98 -11.95
CA GLY A 391 7.72 10.68 -12.60
C GLY A 391 8.62 9.78 -13.45
N VAL A 392 8.51 8.45 -13.31
CA VAL A 392 9.42 7.52 -13.99
C VAL A 392 8.60 6.53 -14.83
N PRO A 393 8.82 6.46 -16.15
CA PRO A 393 8.09 5.55 -17.03
C PRO A 393 8.34 4.09 -16.65
N VAL A 394 7.30 3.27 -16.78
CA VAL A 394 7.35 1.83 -16.50
C VAL A 394 7.76 1.09 -17.77
N PRO A 395 8.79 0.23 -17.75
CA PRO A 395 9.19 -0.58 -18.90
C PRO A 395 8.06 -1.53 -19.37
N THR A 396 8.00 -1.79 -20.67
CA THR A 396 6.99 -2.68 -21.25
C THR A 396 7.03 -4.10 -20.67
N SER A 397 8.22 -4.61 -20.38
CA SER A 397 8.41 -5.92 -19.73
C SER A 397 7.78 -5.99 -18.35
N GLU A 398 7.89 -4.90 -17.58
CA GLU A 398 7.26 -4.80 -16.26
C GLU A 398 5.73 -4.75 -16.38
N LEU A 399 5.20 -4.01 -17.38
CA LEU A 399 3.75 -3.98 -17.65
C LEU A 399 3.21 -5.36 -18.05
N MET A 400 3.95 -6.11 -18.86
CA MET A 400 3.59 -7.48 -19.22
C MET A 400 3.57 -8.41 -18.01
N LEU A 401 4.59 -8.34 -17.15
CA LEU A 401 4.64 -9.12 -15.91
C LEU A 401 3.47 -8.76 -14.97
N ARG A 402 3.16 -7.46 -14.83
CA ARG A 402 2.03 -6.99 -14.02
C ARG A 402 0.71 -7.57 -14.53
N ARG A 403 0.44 -7.48 -15.84
CA ARG A 403 -0.76 -8.05 -16.46
C ARG A 403 -0.85 -9.56 -16.28
N PHE A 404 0.26 -10.27 -16.44
CA PHE A 404 0.31 -11.71 -16.21
C PHE A 404 -0.08 -12.07 -14.77
N LEU A 405 0.52 -11.40 -13.78
CA LEU A 405 0.23 -11.63 -12.37
C LEU A 405 -1.21 -11.24 -12.00
N GLU A 406 -1.74 -10.13 -12.54
CA GLU A 406 -3.13 -9.70 -12.33
C GLU A 406 -4.16 -10.68 -12.88
N ASN A 407 -3.86 -11.33 -14.01
CA ASN A 407 -4.74 -12.32 -14.61
C ASN A 407 -4.65 -13.72 -13.97
N THR A 408 -3.51 -14.03 -13.35
CA THR A 408 -3.22 -15.39 -12.83
C THR A 408 -3.50 -15.50 -11.34
N MET A 409 -3.28 -14.42 -10.57
CA MET A 409 -3.36 -14.42 -9.11
C MET A 409 -4.61 -13.69 -8.61
N TYR A 410 -5.03 -14.01 -7.41
CA TYR A 410 -6.16 -13.32 -6.77
C TYR A 410 -5.84 -11.84 -6.52
N ALA A 411 -4.65 -11.56 -5.98
CA ALA A 411 -4.16 -10.22 -5.75
C ALA A 411 -2.72 -10.11 -6.23
N ARG A 412 -2.44 -9.17 -7.14
CA ARG A 412 -1.08 -8.99 -7.67
C ARG A 412 -0.08 -8.70 -6.56
N PRO A 413 0.93 -9.56 -6.35
CA PRO A 413 2.01 -9.29 -5.40
C PRO A 413 2.90 -8.14 -5.87
N ARG A 414 3.63 -7.53 -4.97
CA ARG A 414 4.53 -6.42 -5.29
C ARG A 414 5.90 -6.95 -5.72
N GLU A 415 6.40 -6.50 -6.85
CA GLU A 415 7.67 -6.96 -7.44
C GLU A 415 8.84 -6.81 -6.45
N LYS A 416 8.88 -5.72 -5.68
CA LYS A 416 9.90 -5.48 -4.65
C LYS A 416 9.90 -6.52 -3.52
N GLU A 417 8.78 -7.19 -3.27
CA GLU A 417 8.67 -8.27 -2.27
C GLU A 417 9.26 -9.56 -2.80
N PHE A 418 8.71 -10.07 -3.91
CA PHE A 418 9.06 -11.41 -4.38
C PHE A 418 10.32 -11.48 -5.24
N ILE A 419 10.70 -10.40 -5.96
CA ILE A 419 11.93 -10.38 -6.78
C ILE A 419 13.16 -10.05 -5.91
N ILE A 420 13.03 -9.09 -4.98
CA ILE A 420 14.17 -8.56 -4.23
C ILE A 420 14.13 -9.02 -2.78
N GLY A 421 13.08 -8.66 -2.04
CA GLY A 421 13.08 -8.74 -0.59
C GLY A 421 13.11 -10.16 -0.04
N HIS A 422 12.17 -10.99 -0.40
CA HIS A 422 12.07 -12.37 0.13
C HIS A 422 13.25 -13.25 -0.30
N PRO A 423 13.69 -13.26 -1.59
CA PRO A 423 14.88 -13.98 -2.00
C PRO A 423 16.15 -13.51 -1.29
N ALA A 424 16.31 -12.18 -1.11
CA ALA A 424 17.45 -11.61 -0.41
C ALA A 424 17.46 -12.00 1.08
N LEU A 425 16.30 -12.02 1.76
CA LEU A 425 16.20 -12.43 3.16
C LEU A 425 16.57 -13.92 3.35
N MET A 426 16.09 -14.78 2.45
CA MET A 426 16.48 -16.19 2.43
C MET A 426 17.98 -16.34 2.20
N LEU A 427 18.52 -15.62 1.24
CA LEU A 427 19.96 -15.65 0.94
C LEU A 427 20.79 -15.02 2.05
N ALA A 428 20.31 -13.99 2.76
CA ALA A 428 20.96 -13.42 3.94
C ALA A 428 21.10 -14.48 5.05
N THR A 429 20.00 -15.19 5.36
CA THR A 429 20.04 -16.29 6.32
C THR A 429 21.02 -17.38 5.90
N PHE A 430 20.96 -17.80 4.64
CA PHE A 430 21.87 -18.79 4.10
C PHE A 430 23.33 -18.32 4.17
N ALA A 431 23.61 -17.08 3.76
CA ALA A 431 24.94 -16.48 3.78
C ALA A 431 25.55 -16.44 5.18
N PHE A 432 24.76 -16.04 6.19
CA PHE A 432 25.22 -16.06 7.58
C PHE A 432 25.58 -17.47 8.07
N LEU A 433 24.67 -18.41 7.84
CA LEU A 433 24.84 -19.81 8.28
C LEU A 433 25.97 -20.53 7.54
N ARG A 434 26.31 -20.06 6.32
CA ARG A 434 27.42 -20.54 5.51
C ARG A 434 28.71 -19.75 5.66
N LYS A 435 28.72 -18.76 6.57
CA LYS A 435 29.91 -17.93 6.89
C LYS A 435 30.44 -17.12 5.70
N TRP A 436 29.52 -16.53 4.94
CA TRP A 436 29.88 -15.61 3.87
C TRP A 436 30.43 -14.29 4.41
N PRO A 437 31.14 -13.49 3.59
CA PRO A 437 31.66 -12.18 4.01
C PRO A 437 30.57 -11.29 4.58
N SER A 438 30.88 -10.62 5.70
CA SER A 438 29.91 -9.76 6.43
C SER A 438 29.29 -8.67 5.57
N VAL A 439 30.02 -8.14 4.59
CA VAL A 439 29.52 -7.12 3.65
C VAL A 439 28.38 -7.68 2.79
N ILE A 440 28.53 -8.89 2.24
CA ILE A 440 27.51 -9.56 1.43
C ILE A 440 26.27 -9.81 2.31
N HIS A 441 26.47 -10.37 3.48
CA HIS A 441 25.39 -10.63 4.44
C HIS A 441 24.67 -9.33 4.83
N PHE A 442 25.38 -8.24 5.05
CA PHE A 442 24.82 -6.92 5.36
C PHE A 442 23.91 -6.41 4.21
N LEU A 443 24.41 -6.41 2.98
CA LEU A 443 23.65 -5.95 1.82
C LEU A 443 22.39 -6.79 1.58
N LEU A 444 22.51 -8.11 1.71
CA LEU A 444 21.37 -9.02 1.61
C LEU A 444 20.34 -8.79 2.73
N THR A 445 20.80 -8.46 3.94
CA THR A 445 19.92 -8.13 5.07
C THR A 445 19.15 -6.84 4.79
N LEU A 446 19.81 -5.80 4.26
CA LEU A 446 19.15 -4.55 3.88
C LEU A 446 18.15 -4.74 2.71
N ALA A 447 18.51 -5.56 1.73
CA ALA A 447 17.57 -5.92 0.67
C ALA A 447 16.38 -6.73 1.21
N GLY A 448 16.61 -7.63 2.17
CA GLY A 448 15.58 -8.44 2.83
C GLY A 448 14.55 -7.60 3.59
N VAL A 449 14.97 -6.55 4.30
CA VAL A 449 14.04 -5.68 5.03
C VAL A 449 13.07 -4.94 4.10
N ILE A 450 13.48 -4.65 2.86
CA ILE A 450 12.62 -4.02 1.85
C ILE A 450 11.35 -4.87 1.61
N GLY A 451 11.49 -6.20 1.51
CA GLY A 451 10.35 -7.10 1.34
C GLY A 451 9.41 -7.10 2.54
N ILE A 452 9.96 -7.22 3.73
CA ILE A 452 9.18 -7.27 4.98
C ILE A 452 8.47 -5.93 5.25
N ALA A 453 9.14 -4.79 5.01
CA ALA A 453 8.54 -3.48 5.11
C ALA A 453 7.43 -3.26 4.06
N SER A 454 7.62 -3.76 2.84
CA SER A 454 6.62 -3.67 1.76
C SER A 454 5.35 -4.48 2.07
N MET A 455 5.46 -5.64 2.70
CA MET A 455 4.30 -6.39 3.16
C MET A 455 3.45 -5.57 4.13
N VAL A 456 4.07 -4.88 5.09
CA VAL A 456 3.34 -3.99 6.03
C VAL A 456 2.75 -2.79 5.30
N GLU A 457 3.51 -2.20 4.37
CA GLU A 457 3.06 -1.05 3.58
C GLU A 457 1.79 -1.36 2.76
N THR A 458 1.55 -2.62 2.39
CA THR A 458 0.32 -3.03 1.70
C THR A 458 -0.93 -2.66 2.49
N PHE A 459 -0.87 -2.76 3.82
CA PHE A 459 -1.98 -2.39 4.72
C PHE A 459 -2.13 -0.88 4.92
N CYS A 460 -1.18 -0.07 4.46
CA CYS A 460 -1.30 1.39 4.48
C CYS A 460 -2.24 1.94 3.38
N HIS A 461 -2.61 1.11 2.41
CA HIS A 461 -3.63 1.41 1.40
C HIS A 461 -5.01 1.05 1.93
N LEU A 462 -5.57 1.92 2.78
CA LEU A 462 -6.77 1.64 3.57
C LEU A 462 -8.05 1.42 2.76
N ARG A 463 -8.08 1.88 1.52
CA ARG A 463 -9.19 1.64 0.58
C ARG A 463 -9.22 0.21 0.03
N THR A 464 -8.09 -0.51 0.11
CA THR A 464 -8.02 -1.91 -0.32
C THR A 464 -8.57 -2.81 0.78
N PRO A 465 -9.46 -3.76 0.47
CA PRO A 465 -9.94 -4.72 1.46
C PRO A 465 -8.80 -5.44 2.16
N VAL A 466 -8.90 -5.59 3.50
CA VAL A 466 -7.84 -6.23 4.32
C VAL A 466 -7.54 -7.64 3.81
N PHE A 467 -8.58 -8.39 3.43
CA PHE A 467 -8.42 -9.72 2.86
C PHE A 467 -7.54 -9.72 1.61
N MET A 468 -7.74 -8.76 0.70
CA MET A 468 -6.89 -8.62 -0.49
C MET A 468 -5.45 -8.28 -0.13
N SER A 469 -5.22 -7.46 0.91
CA SER A 469 -3.88 -7.15 1.41
C SER A 469 -3.18 -8.39 1.98
N ILE A 470 -3.91 -9.26 2.68
CA ILE A 470 -3.43 -10.54 3.17
C ILE A 470 -3.07 -11.48 2.00
N MET A 471 -3.98 -11.62 1.02
CA MET A 471 -3.74 -12.48 -0.15
C MET A 471 -2.57 -12.00 -0.99
N ARG A 472 -2.42 -10.69 -1.17
CA ARG A 472 -1.25 -10.09 -1.84
C ARG A 472 0.07 -10.43 -1.14
N GLY A 473 0.08 -10.34 0.19
CA GLY A 473 1.25 -10.74 1.00
C GLY A 473 1.55 -12.23 0.91
N TYR A 474 0.51 -13.07 0.94
CA TYR A 474 0.62 -14.52 0.78
C TYR A 474 1.17 -14.91 -0.59
N ASP A 475 0.60 -14.37 -1.68
CA ASP A 475 1.05 -14.62 -3.05
C ASP A 475 2.51 -14.16 -3.25
N GLY A 476 2.85 -12.98 -2.71
CA GLY A 476 4.22 -12.46 -2.72
C GLY A 476 5.21 -13.33 -1.95
N LEU A 477 4.80 -13.85 -0.79
CA LEU A 477 5.60 -14.76 0.03
C LEU A 477 5.86 -16.08 -0.70
N LEU A 478 4.84 -16.64 -1.33
CA LEU A 478 4.93 -17.91 -2.07
C LEU A 478 5.91 -17.82 -3.24
N ILE A 479 5.72 -16.83 -4.11
CA ILE A 479 6.62 -16.61 -5.27
C ILE A 479 8.02 -16.26 -4.78
N GLY A 480 8.13 -15.37 -3.79
CA GLY A 480 9.41 -14.95 -3.24
C GLY A 480 10.19 -16.08 -2.57
N ALA A 481 9.51 -16.99 -1.88
CA ALA A 481 10.11 -18.21 -1.32
C ALA A 481 10.63 -19.13 -2.42
N LEU A 482 9.85 -19.31 -3.49
CA LEU A 482 10.25 -20.13 -4.65
C LEU A 482 11.48 -19.55 -5.35
N LEU A 483 11.47 -18.24 -5.62
CA LEU A 483 12.62 -17.55 -6.21
C LEU A 483 13.85 -17.57 -5.28
N GLY A 484 13.64 -17.45 -3.97
CA GLY A 484 14.71 -17.58 -2.98
C GLY A 484 15.34 -18.97 -2.96
N LEU A 485 14.54 -20.03 -3.06
CA LEU A 485 15.03 -21.40 -3.18
C LEU A 485 15.82 -21.60 -4.48
N LEU A 486 15.29 -21.14 -5.61
CA LEU A 486 15.99 -21.20 -6.91
C LEU A 486 17.33 -20.45 -6.87
N LEU A 487 17.36 -19.27 -6.24
CA LEU A 487 18.56 -18.48 -6.07
C LEU A 487 19.60 -19.20 -5.21
N ILE A 488 19.19 -19.81 -4.08
CA ILE A 488 20.10 -20.61 -3.25
C ILE A 488 20.63 -21.81 -4.02
N ILE A 489 19.80 -22.50 -4.82
CA ILE A 489 20.24 -23.62 -5.66
C ILE A 489 21.26 -23.14 -6.70
N ALA A 490 21.00 -22.05 -7.40
CA ALA A 490 21.91 -21.48 -8.39
C ALA A 490 23.25 -21.10 -7.77
N VAL A 491 23.26 -20.47 -6.60
CA VAL A 491 24.48 -20.12 -5.86
C VAL A 491 25.25 -21.37 -5.45
N ARG A 492 24.57 -22.39 -4.94
CA ARG A 492 25.22 -23.67 -4.59
C ARG A 492 25.86 -24.33 -5.81
N PHE A 493 25.18 -24.30 -6.94
CA PHE A 493 25.72 -24.82 -8.20
C PHE A 493 26.97 -24.05 -8.64
N MET A 494 26.94 -22.72 -8.61
CA MET A 494 28.10 -21.89 -8.92
C MET A 494 29.29 -22.17 -7.98
N MET A 495 29.04 -22.28 -6.69
CA MET A 495 30.10 -22.63 -5.70
C MET A 495 30.69 -24.02 -5.98
N TYR A 496 29.88 -24.99 -6.34
CA TYR A 496 30.37 -26.33 -6.72
C TYR A 496 31.18 -26.28 -8.03
N ALA A 497 30.70 -25.55 -9.03
CA ALA A 497 31.42 -25.40 -10.29
C ALA A 497 32.80 -24.74 -10.13
N THR A 498 32.85 -23.64 -9.31
CA THR A 498 34.14 -22.97 -9.03
C THR A 498 35.13 -23.89 -8.31
N GLN A 499 34.69 -24.68 -7.33
CA GLN A 499 35.55 -25.66 -6.65
C GLN A 499 36.04 -26.76 -7.60
N TRP A 500 35.19 -27.21 -8.51
CA TRP A 500 35.52 -28.21 -9.49
C TRP A 500 36.55 -27.69 -10.51
N PHE A 501 36.45 -26.45 -10.97
CA PHE A 501 37.46 -25.83 -11.85
C PHE A 501 38.80 -25.63 -11.14
N GLN A 502 38.79 -25.14 -9.89
CA GLN A 502 40.02 -24.96 -9.09
C GLN A 502 40.74 -26.28 -8.80
N ALA A 503 40.00 -27.37 -8.53
CA ALA A 503 40.59 -28.67 -8.33
C ALA A 503 41.30 -29.21 -9.60
N ARG A 504 40.79 -28.92 -10.81
CA ARG A 504 41.39 -29.29 -12.05
C ARG A 504 42.63 -28.48 -12.41
N GLU A 505 42.70 -27.20 -12.03
CA GLU A 505 43.92 -26.41 -12.22
C GLU A 505 45.08 -26.92 -11.40
N VAL A 506 44.83 -27.40 -10.17
CA VAL A 506 45.88 -27.99 -9.28
C VAL A 506 46.38 -29.35 -9.80
N ASP A 507 45.52 -30.12 -10.49
CA ASP A 507 45.94 -31.42 -11.07
C ASP A 507 46.74 -31.27 -12.38
N HIS A 508 46.87 -30.04 -12.91
CA HIS A 508 47.61 -29.74 -14.16
C HIS A 508 48.91 -28.94 -13.91
N GLU A 509 49.20 -28.52 -12.66
CA GLU A 509 50.51 -28.03 -12.20
C GLU A 509 51.30 -29.16 -11.53
#